data_1de2e2774c20d701d3bfe31eb3ae4080
#
_entry.id   1de2e2774c20d701d3bfe31eb3ae4080
#
_cell.length_a   1.000
_cell.length_b   1.000
_cell.length_c   1.000
_cell.angle_alpha   90.00
_cell.angle_beta   90.00
_cell.angle_gamma   90.00
#
_symmetry.space_group_name_H-M   'P 1'
#
loop_
_entity.id
_entity.type
_entity.pdbx_description
1 polymer ?
#
loop_
_entity_poly.entity_id
_entity_poly.type
_entity_poly.pdbx_seq_one_letter_code
_entity_poly.pdbx_strand_id
1 'polypeptide(L)'
;MKLPFSGGCSCGAIRYECSAKPLFSWNCHCRDCQRASGSTHCPVLYVPKSALKVTGPEAKHATVHAESGRPVSRGLCTNCGSNLFILADLVPTMQGLWAGSLDDPNIFKPQINVWTRSAPKWSLLDPSMENLDVAPNAEQFQALLDGAA
;
A
#
# COMPACT_ATOMS: atom_id res chain seq x y z
N MET A 1 2.41 -8.04 16.61
CA MET A 1 2.20 -6.59 16.31
C MET A 1 1.34 -5.99 17.41
N LYS A 2 1.75 -4.83 17.93
CA LYS A 2 0.97 -4.08 18.94
C LYS A 2 -0.11 -3.24 18.24
N LEU A 3 -1.33 -3.24 18.79
CA LEU A 3 -2.43 -2.40 18.31
C LEU A 3 -2.80 -1.37 19.40
N PRO A 4 -3.26 -0.17 19.03
CA PRO A 4 -3.26 0.36 17.66
C PRO A 4 -1.84 0.64 17.16
N PHE A 5 -1.65 0.67 15.84
CA PHE A 5 -0.44 1.20 15.23
C PHE A 5 -0.72 2.56 14.56
N SER A 6 0.30 3.32 14.31
CA SER A 6 0.18 4.69 13.79
C SER A 6 1.19 5.00 12.70
N GLY A 7 0.96 6.13 12.05
CA GLY A 7 1.82 6.67 11.01
C GLY A 7 1.37 8.06 10.58
N GLY A 8 2.03 8.58 9.55
CA GLY A 8 1.69 9.89 9.02
C GLY A 8 2.72 10.44 8.04
N CYS A 9 2.57 11.70 7.69
CA CYS A 9 3.47 12.39 6.78
C CYS A 9 4.73 12.90 7.50
N SER A 10 5.79 13.16 6.74
CA SER A 10 7.07 13.63 7.26
C SER A 10 6.99 14.93 8.06
N CYS A 11 6.06 15.84 7.72
CA CYS A 11 5.88 17.09 8.46
C CYS A 11 4.95 16.98 9.67
N GLY A 12 4.33 15.81 9.91
CA GLY A 12 3.41 15.57 11.02
C GLY A 12 2.02 16.17 10.87
N ALA A 13 1.73 16.92 9.79
CA ALA A 13 0.43 17.57 9.59
C ALA A 13 -0.73 16.56 9.45
N ILE A 14 -0.50 15.44 8.75
CA ILE A 14 -1.47 14.35 8.62
C ILE A 14 -0.95 13.16 9.43
N ARG A 15 -1.80 12.68 10.32
CA ARG A 15 -1.51 11.50 11.15
C ARG A 15 -2.64 10.49 11.00
N TYR A 16 -2.34 9.23 11.19
CA TYR A 16 -3.37 8.19 11.28
C TYR A 16 -3.06 7.19 12.40
N GLU A 17 -4.10 6.56 12.89
CA GLU A 17 -4.07 5.45 13.81
C GLU A 17 -4.99 4.34 13.28
N CYS A 18 -4.55 3.08 13.34
CA CYS A 18 -5.31 1.93 12.93
C CYS A 18 -5.48 0.95 14.11
N SER A 19 -6.72 0.62 14.41
CA SER A 19 -7.08 -0.28 15.51
C SER A 19 -7.15 -1.76 15.12
N ALA A 20 -6.96 -2.10 13.83
CA ALA A 20 -6.98 -3.47 13.32
C ALA A 20 -5.64 -3.88 12.72
N LYS A 21 -5.38 -5.19 12.68
CA LYS A 21 -4.26 -5.75 11.91
C LYS A 21 -4.44 -5.47 10.41
N PRO A 22 -3.35 -5.38 9.63
CA PRO A 22 -3.45 -5.38 8.18
C PRO A 22 -4.18 -6.63 7.66
N LEU A 23 -5.02 -6.45 6.65
CA LEU A 23 -5.73 -7.53 5.98
C LEU A 23 -4.82 -8.31 5.03
N PHE A 24 -3.91 -7.60 4.39
CA PHE A 24 -2.82 -8.14 3.58
C PHE A 24 -1.80 -7.04 3.27
N SER A 25 -0.64 -7.44 2.76
CA SER A 25 0.41 -6.52 2.33
C SER A 25 1.20 -7.10 1.17
N TRP A 26 1.65 -6.23 0.26
CA TRP A 26 2.46 -6.62 -0.88
C TRP A 26 3.43 -5.52 -1.33
N ASN A 27 4.38 -5.89 -2.18
CA ASN A 27 5.18 -4.95 -2.97
C ASN A 27 4.59 -4.88 -4.38
N CYS A 28 4.15 -3.71 -4.83
CA CYS A 28 3.62 -3.53 -6.18
C CYS A 28 4.67 -2.93 -7.10
N HIS A 29 5.09 -3.69 -8.11
CA HIS A 29 6.12 -3.32 -9.08
C HIS A 29 5.57 -2.71 -10.37
N CYS A 30 4.25 -2.39 -10.47
CA CYS A 30 3.69 -1.78 -11.68
C CYS A 30 4.32 -0.40 -11.94
N ARG A 31 4.34 0.02 -13.22
CA ARG A 31 4.97 1.30 -13.61
C ARG A 31 4.37 2.53 -12.91
N ASP A 32 3.06 2.48 -12.60
CA ASP A 32 2.41 3.59 -11.89
C ASP A 32 2.91 3.69 -10.43
N CYS A 33 3.10 2.56 -9.77
CA CYS A 33 3.68 2.52 -8.42
C CYS A 33 5.14 2.98 -8.41
N GLN A 34 5.93 2.57 -9.40
CA GLN A 34 7.32 3.05 -9.55
C GLN A 34 7.38 4.57 -9.72
N ARG A 35 6.54 5.14 -10.62
CA ARG A 35 6.48 6.60 -10.84
C ARG A 35 6.04 7.36 -9.59
N ALA A 36 5.06 6.82 -8.88
CA ALA A 36 4.53 7.47 -7.67
C ALA A 36 5.51 7.40 -6.49
N SER A 37 6.28 6.32 -6.37
CA SER A 37 7.23 6.13 -5.26
C SER A 37 8.61 6.71 -5.54
N GLY A 38 8.98 6.88 -6.81
CA GLY A 38 10.37 7.13 -7.18
C GLY A 38 11.31 5.95 -6.88
N SER A 39 10.74 4.73 -6.76
CA SER A 39 11.46 3.51 -6.40
C SER A 39 11.12 2.37 -7.38
N THR A 40 11.67 1.17 -7.15
CA THR A 40 11.37 -0.03 -7.94
C THR A 40 9.96 -0.56 -7.72
N HIS A 41 9.32 -0.21 -6.59
CA HIS A 41 8.01 -0.69 -6.20
C HIS A 41 7.35 0.24 -5.17
N CYS A 42 6.08 -0.03 -4.88
CA CYS A 42 5.36 0.56 -3.77
C CYS A 42 5.09 -0.52 -2.71
N PRO A 43 5.68 -0.41 -1.51
CA PRO A 43 5.33 -1.25 -0.39
C PRO A 43 4.03 -0.75 0.23
N VAL A 44 2.97 -1.56 0.22
CA VAL A 44 1.65 -1.18 0.71
C VAL A 44 1.02 -2.26 1.57
N LEU A 45 0.39 -1.85 2.67
CA LEU A 45 -0.46 -2.70 3.49
C LEU A 45 -1.90 -2.19 3.43
N TYR A 46 -2.86 -3.10 3.45
CA TYR A 46 -4.28 -2.78 3.41
C TYR A 46 -4.94 -3.04 4.74
N VAL A 47 -5.74 -2.09 5.20
CA VAL A 47 -6.48 -2.15 6.46
C VAL A 47 -7.96 -1.91 6.21
N PRO A 48 -8.87 -2.38 7.09
CA PRO A 48 -10.27 -1.98 7.01
C PRO A 48 -10.39 -0.45 7.16
N LYS A 49 -11.12 0.21 6.26
CA LYS A 49 -11.38 1.67 6.39
C LYS A 49 -12.03 2.03 7.72
N SER A 50 -12.91 1.16 8.22
CA SER A 50 -13.62 1.36 9.50
C SER A 50 -12.70 1.37 10.73
N ALA A 51 -11.49 0.79 10.61
CA ALA A 51 -10.51 0.75 11.69
C ALA A 51 -9.48 1.89 11.63
N LEU A 52 -9.53 2.72 10.59
CA LEU A 52 -8.57 3.80 10.38
C LEU A 52 -9.15 5.14 10.81
N LYS A 53 -8.46 5.79 11.73
CA LYS A 53 -8.74 7.17 12.14
C LYS A 53 -7.64 8.08 11.61
N VAL A 54 -8.02 9.08 10.82
CA VAL A 54 -7.10 10.08 10.26
C VAL A 54 -7.34 11.42 10.93
N THR A 55 -6.27 12.15 11.23
CA THR A 55 -6.30 13.48 11.83
C THR A 55 -5.42 14.44 11.03
N GLY A 56 -5.73 15.73 11.11
CA GLY A 56 -5.06 16.77 10.33
C GLY A 56 -5.86 17.17 9.08
N PRO A 57 -5.26 17.93 8.15
CA PRO A 57 -5.90 18.34 6.92
C PRO A 57 -6.17 17.13 6.00
N GLU A 58 -7.13 17.27 5.11
CA GLU A 58 -7.42 16.25 4.12
C GLU A 58 -6.24 16.03 3.17
N ALA A 59 -5.92 14.77 2.90
CA ALA A 59 -4.91 14.43 1.91
C ALA A 59 -5.40 14.77 0.50
N LYS A 60 -4.53 15.32 -0.34
CA LYS A 60 -4.85 15.52 -1.76
C LYS A 60 -4.79 14.18 -2.48
N HIS A 61 -5.86 13.86 -3.20
CA HIS A 61 -5.93 12.65 -3.99
C HIS A 61 -5.64 12.92 -5.48
N ALA A 62 -4.74 12.12 -6.04
CA ALA A 62 -4.47 12.08 -7.47
C ALA A 62 -4.89 10.71 -8.02
N THR A 63 -5.83 10.72 -8.98
CA THR A 63 -6.37 9.50 -9.59
C THR A 63 -5.76 9.29 -10.97
N VAL A 64 -5.31 8.09 -11.23
CA VAL A 64 -4.82 7.64 -12.54
C VAL A 64 -5.49 6.32 -12.91
N HIS A 65 -5.63 6.05 -14.21
CA HIS A 65 -5.92 4.70 -14.70
C HIS A 65 -4.62 3.91 -14.65
N ALA A 66 -4.56 2.94 -13.73
CA ALA A 66 -3.38 2.11 -13.52
C ALA A 66 -3.15 1.11 -14.67
N GLU A 67 -2.00 0.46 -14.68
CA GLU A 67 -1.65 -0.61 -15.63
C GLU A 67 -2.70 -1.74 -15.66
N SER A 68 -3.44 -1.93 -14.58
CA SER A 68 -4.60 -2.83 -14.51
C SER A 68 -5.83 -2.38 -15.32
N GLY A 69 -5.83 -1.16 -15.87
CA GLY A 69 -6.98 -0.51 -16.50
C GLY A 69 -8.02 0.03 -15.52
N ARG A 70 -7.78 -0.06 -14.20
CA ARG A 70 -8.69 0.40 -13.15
C ARG A 70 -8.20 1.71 -12.55
N PRO A 71 -9.11 2.59 -12.06
CA PRO A 71 -8.72 3.79 -11.36
C PRO A 71 -8.06 3.45 -10.02
N VAL A 72 -6.95 4.12 -9.76
CA VAL A 72 -6.24 4.09 -8.47
C VAL A 72 -6.00 5.53 -8.03
N SER A 73 -6.45 5.87 -6.84
CA SER A 73 -6.23 7.18 -6.24
C SER A 73 -5.16 7.11 -5.17
N ARG A 74 -4.20 8.03 -5.23
CA ARG A 74 -3.12 8.14 -4.24
C ARG A 74 -3.30 9.41 -3.44
N GLY A 75 -3.37 9.27 -2.11
CA GLY A 75 -3.47 10.38 -1.17
C GLY A 75 -2.10 10.82 -0.67
N LEU A 76 -1.82 12.10 -0.82
CA LEU A 76 -0.56 12.70 -0.39
C LEU A 76 -0.79 13.93 0.50
N CYS A 77 0.17 14.23 1.34
CA CYS A 77 0.18 15.45 2.14
C CYS A 77 0.48 16.65 1.26
N THR A 78 -0.41 17.65 1.26
CA THR A 78 -0.22 18.88 0.47
C THR A 78 0.92 19.75 0.96
N ASN A 79 1.32 19.61 2.22
CA ASN A 79 2.40 20.42 2.82
C ASN A 79 3.79 19.88 2.51
N CYS A 80 3.99 18.54 2.55
CA CYS A 80 5.32 17.95 2.38
C CYS A 80 5.44 16.91 1.27
N GLY A 81 4.35 16.59 0.56
CA GLY A 81 4.35 15.64 -0.55
C GLY A 81 4.44 14.17 -0.15
N SER A 82 4.47 13.83 1.15
CA SER A 82 4.52 12.43 1.58
C SER A 82 3.33 11.65 1.05
N ASN A 83 3.59 10.50 0.43
CA ASN A 83 2.57 9.54 0.06
C ASN A 83 2.06 8.80 1.30
N LEU A 84 0.75 8.75 1.49
CA LEU A 84 0.10 8.17 2.67
C LEU A 84 -0.87 7.05 2.32
N PHE A 85 -1.76 7.30 1.36
CA PHE A 85 -2.94 6.48 1.11
C PHE A 85 -3.02 5.97 -0.31
N ILE A 86 -3.62 4.78 -0.47
CA ILE A 86 -3.99 4.21 -1.76
C ILE A 86 -5.45 3.77 -1.67
N LEU A 87 -6.26 4.24 -2.61
CA LEU A 87 -7.63 3.79 -2.82
C LEU A 87 -7.68 3.05 -4.15
N ALA A 88 -8.11 1.81 -4.13
CA ALA A 88 -8.29 1.00 -5.33
C ALA A 88 -9.73 0.50 -5.39
N ASP A 89 -10.36 0.62 -6.55
CA ASP A 89 -11.74 0.19 -6.77
C ASP A 89 -11.95 -1.31 -6.51
N LEU A 90 -10.88 -2.10 -6.66
CA LEU A 90 -10.93 -3.53 -6.39
C LEU A 90 -11.27 -3.86 -4.93
N VAL A 91 -10.91 -2.98 -4.01
CA VAL A 91 -11.06 -3.20 -2.55
C VAL A 91 -11.68 -1.96 -1.87
N PRO A 92 -12.93 -1.61 -2.19
CA PRO A 92 -13.54 -0.32 -1.79
C PRO A 92 -13.71 -0.15 -0.30
N THR A 93 -13.76 -1.24 0.47
CA THR A 93 -13.89 -1.23 1.95
C THR A 93 -12.55 -1.16 2.66
N MET A 94 -11.45 -1.22 1.92
CA MET A 94 -10.10 -1.22 2.44
C MET A 94 -9.39 0.10 2.13
N GLN A 95 -8.43 0.44 2.98
CA GLN A 95 -7.50 1.55 2.77
C GLN A 95 -6.08 1.01 2.66
N GLY A 96 -5.43 1.27 1.53
CA GLY A 96 -4.00 1.04 1.39
C GLY A 96 -3.21 2.14 2.09
N LEU A 97 -2.22 1.76 2.88
CA LEU A 97 -1.26 2.63 3.55
C LEU A 97 0.11 2.38 2.95
N TRP A 98 0.82 3.43 2.59
CA TRP A 98 2.22 3.32 2.18
C TRP A 98 3.06 2.92 3.38
N ALA A 99 3.80 1.80 3.29
CA ALA A 99 4.56 1.28 4.42
C ALA A 99 5.62 2.28 4.94
N GLY A 100 6.18 3.11 4.07
CA GLY A 100 7.11 4.18 4.46
C GLY A 100 6.49 5.29 5.31
N SER A 101 5.15 5.34 5.44
CA SER A 101 4.46 6.31 6.31
C SER A 101 4.19 5.78 7.72
N LEU A 102 4.49 4.52 8.01
CA LEU A 102 4.35 3.91 9.34
C LEU A 102 5.38 4.48 10.31
N ASP A 103 4.98 4.70 11.57
CA ASP A 103 5.91 5.09 12.65
C ASP A 103 6.88 3.96 12.99
N ASP A 104 6.40 2.71 12.99
CA ASP A 104 7.24 1.52 13.06
C ASP A 104 7.21 0.79 11.71
N PRO A 105 8.24 0.91 10.87
CA PRO A 105 8.28 0.26 9.56
C PRO A 105 8.31 -1.28 9.65
N ASN A 106 8.66 -1.87 10.79
CA ASN A 106 8.69 -3.32 10.99
C ASN A 106 7.29 -3.97 11.07
N ILE A 107 6.24 -3.17 11.13
CA ILE A 107 4.86 -3.64 11.00
C ILE A 107 4.62 -4.18 9.58
N PHE A 108 5.26 -3.60 8.57
CA PHE A 108 5.14 -4.04 7.20
C PHE A 108 5.84 -5.39 6.99
N LYS A 109 5.08 -6.37 6.54
CA LYS A 109 5.58 -7.71 6.19
C LYS A 109 4.91 -8.12 4.89
N PRO A 110 5.55 -7.85 3.74
CA PRO A 110 4.96 -8.19 2.44
C PRO A 110 4.80 -9.71 2.31
N GLN A 111 3.63 -10.14 1.85
CA GLN A 111 3.32 -11.55 1.62
C GLN A 111 3.72 -11.98 0.21
N ILE A 112 3.61 -11.07 -0.76
CA ILE A 112 3.91 -11.33 -2.18
C ILE A 112 4.46 -10.08 -2.87
N ASN A 113 5.11 -10.29 -4.02
CA ASN A 113 5.41 -9.28 -5.02
C ASN A 113 4.40 -9.38 -6.17
N VAL A 114 3.78 -8.27 -6.57
CA VAL A 114 2.82 -8.22 -7.68
C VAL A 114 3.32 -7.31 -8.80
N TRP A 115 2.89 -7.57 -10.03
CA TRP A 115 3.31 -6.85 -11.23
C TRP A 115 4.81 -6.97 -11.51
N THR A 116 5.40 -8.12 -11.20
CA THR A 116 6.84 -8.34 -11.32
C THR A 116 7.33 -8.32 -12.76
N ARG A 117 6.45 -8.54 -13.76
CA ARG A 117 6.78 -8.35 -15.18
C ARG A 117 7.26 -6.94 -15.51
N SER A 118 6.86 -5.95 -14.71
CA SER A 118 7.24 -4.55 -14.87
C SER A 118 8.42 -4.14 -13.99
N ALA A 119 8.93 -5.05 -13.15
CA ALA A 119 10.07 -4.77 -12.29
C ALA A 119 11.32 -4.45 -13.13
N PRO A 120 12.06 -3.39 -12.83
CA PRO A 120 13.27 -3.09 -13.56
C PRO A 120 14.36 -4.14 -13.24
N LYS A 121 15.25 -4.41 -14.20
CA LYS A 121 16.31 -5.43 -14.06
C LYS A 121 17.25 -5.23 -12.86
N TRP A 122 17.34 -4.01 -12.35
CA TRP A 122 18.14 -3.68 -11.18
C TRP A 122 17.36 -3.81 -9.85
N SER A 123 16.08 -4.19 -9.91
CA SER A 123 15.29 -4.50 -8.71
C SER A 123 15.62 -5.90 -8.22
N LEU A 124 15.94 -6.01 -6.96
CA LEU A 124 16.12 -7.30 -6.32
C LEU A 124 14.75 -7.80 -5.85
N LEU A 125 14.26 -8.88 -6.46
CA LEU A 125 13.08 -9.60 -5.99
C LEU A 125 13.57 -10.70 -5.03
N ASP A 126 12.92 -10.81 -3.87
CA ASP A 126 13.23 -11.90 -2.94
C ASP A 126 12.74 -13.23 -3.54
N PRO A 127 13.65 -14.19 -3.82
CA PRO A 127 13.29 -15.47 -4.41
C PRO A 127 12.49 -16.39 -3.45
N SER A 128 12.50 -16.10 -2.15
CA SER A 128 11.70 -16.83 -1.16
C SER A 128 10.24 -16.37 -1.10
N MET A 129 9.92 -15.24 -1.73
CA MET A 129 8.60 -14.66 -1.76
C MET A 129 7.87 -15.05 -3.04
N GLU A 130 6.56 -15.23 -2.98
CA GLU A 130 5.75 -15.41 -4.19
C GLU A 130 5.83 -14.19 -5.09
N ASN A 131 6.15 -14.39 -6.36
CA ASN A 131 6.32 -13.35 -7.36
C ASN A 131 5.29 -13.54 -8.48
N LEU A 132 4.29 -12.65 -8.54
CA LEU A 132 3.24 -12.68 -9.54
C LEU A 132 3.53 -11.69 -10.66
N ASP A 133 3.47 -12.14 -11.90
CA ASP A 133 3.70 -11.30 -13.10
C ASP A 133 2.70 -10.16 -13.21
N VAL A 134 1.47 -10.36 -12.72
CA VAL A 134 0.37 -9.38 -12.69
C VAL A 134 -0.25 -9.32 -11.30
N ALA A 135 -1.47 -8.78 -11.20
CA ALA A 135 -2.26 -8.84 -9.96
C ALA A 135 -2.66 -10.28 -9.63
N PRO A 136 -2.89 -10.61 -8.35
CA PRO A 136 -3.40 -11.92 -7.96
C PRO A 136 -4.80 -12.16 -8.57
N ASN A 137 -5.08 -13.42 -8.93
CA ASN A 137 -6.43 -13.85 -9.25
C ASN A 137 -7.30 -13.97 -7.98
N ALA A 138 -8.58 -14.32 -8.13
CA ALA A 138 -9.50 -14.36 -6.99
C ALA A 138 -9.09 -15.37 -5.89
N GLU A 139 -8.58 -16.54 -6.28
CA GLU A 139 -8.14 -17.59 -5.36
C GLU A 139 -6.87 -17.13 -4.59
N GLN A 140 -5.88 -16.61 -5.31
CA GLN A 140 -4.66 -16.06 -4.72
C GLN A 140 -4.97 -14.89 -3.78
N PHE A 141 -5.90 -14.01 -4.17
CA PHE A 141 -6.31 -12.89 -3.33
C PHE A 141 -7.01 -13.37 -2.04
N GLN A 142 -7.87 -14.39 -2.13
CA GLN A 142 -8.48 -15.00 -0.95
C GLN A 142 -7.42 -15.60 -0.01
N ALA A 143 -6.44 -16.31 -0.55
CA ALA A 143 -5.34 -16.87 0.23
C ALA A 143 -4.52 -15.80 0.98
N LEU A 144 -4.34 -14.60 0.40
CA LEU A 144 -3.71 -13.48 1.09
C LEU A 144 -4.52 -13.01 2.30
N LEU A 145 -5.84 -12.92 2.16
CA LEU A 145 -6.73 -12.52 3.25
C LEU A 145 -6.72 -13.56 4.38
N ASP A 146 -6.73 -14.84 4.04
CA ASP A 146 -6.72 -15.95 5.02
C ASP A 146 -5.38 -16.04 5.75
N GLY A 147 -4.28 -15.73 5.09
CA GLY A 147 -2.93 -15.74 5.66
C GLY A 147 -2.60 -14.56 6.58
N ALA A 148 -3.43 -13.55 6.64
CA ALA A 148 -3.26 -12.37 7.50
C ALA A 148 -3.95 -12.50 8.88
N ALA A 149 -4.72 -13.57 9.11
CA ALA A 149 -5.49 -13.83 10.32
C ALA A 149 -4.62 -14.15 11.55
#